data_df2667e04a0dbc5c1a472d8ec25fbd5a
#
_entry.id   df2667e04a0dbc5c1a472d8ec25fbd5a
#
_cell.length_a   1.000
_cell.length_b   1.000
_cell.length_c   1.000
_cell.angle_alpha   90.00
_cell.angle_beta   90.00
_cell.angle_gamma   90.00
#
_symmetry.space_group_name_H-M   'P 1'
#
loop_
_entity.id
_entity.type
_entity.pdbx_description
1 polymer ?
#
loop_
_entity_poly.entity_id
_entity_poly.type
_entity_poly.pdbx_seq_one_letter_code
_entity_poly.pdbx_strand_id
1 'polypeptide(L)' 'MKQYKYDGPVMRFNDCIQHRWTATTIAATEAKARNNLTYRYKKENGFTPNIKITLPGKLIPA' A
#
# COMPACT_ATOMS: atom_id res chain seq x y z
N MET A 1 3.15 -13.67 -12.81
CA MET A 1 2.90 -12.51 -11.94
C MET A 1 1.48 -12.02 -12.12
N LYS A 2 0.90 -11.49 -11.07
CA LYS A 2 -0.47 -10.99 -11.09
C LYS A 2 -0.50 -9.51 -10.83
N GLN A 3 -1.50 -8.84 -11.39
CA GLN A 3 -1.76 -7.44 -11.08
C GLN A 3 -2.70 -7.37 -9.89
N TYR A 4 -2.38 -6.50 -8.95
CA TYR A 4 -3.19 -6.28 -7.76
C TYR A 4 -3.57 -4.82 -7.66
N LYS A 5 -4.79 -4.57 -7.22
CA LYS A 5 -5.30 -3.22 -6.98
C LYS A 5 -5.60 -3.06 -5.50
N TYR A 6 -5.15 -1.95 -4.94
CA TYR A 6 -5.52 -1.55 -3.58
C TYR A 6 -6.51 -0.41 -3.64
N ASP A 7 -7.55 -0.51 -2.85
CA ASP A 7 -8.54 0.55 -2.68
C ASP A 7 -8.97 0.53 -1.22
N GLY A 8 -8.45 1.47 -0.45
CA GLY A 8 -8.75 1.53 0.96
C GLY A 8 -7.91 2.56 1.69
N PRO A 9 -8.01 2.58 3.01
CA PRO A 9 -7.30 3.57 3.81
C PRO A 9 -5.82 3.28 3.91
N VAL A 10 -5.05 4.32 4.25
CA VAL A 10 -3.63 4.21 4.52
C VAL A 10 -3.41 4.64 5.97
N MET A 11 -2.70 3.79 6.72
CA MET A 11 -2.41 4.02 8.13
C MET A 11 -0.92 4.30 8.31
N ARG A 12 -0.61 5.28 9.14
CA ARG A 12 0.75 5.52 9.62
C ARG A 12 0.77 5.21 11.11
N PHE A 13 1.46 4.14 11.48
CA PHE A 13 1.34 3.58 12.84
C PHE A 13 -0.13 3.30 13.13
N ASN A 14 -0.73 3.98 14.12
CA ASN A 14 -2.14 3.79 14.45
C ASN A 14 -3.05 4.89 13.91
N ASP A 15 -2.51 5.82 13.12
CA ASP A 15 -3.26 6.96 12.60
C ASP A 15 -3.66 6.74 11.14
N CYS A 16 -4.93 6.95 10.85
CA CYS A 16 -5.39 6.94 9.47
C CYS A 16 -5.02 8.28 8.82
N ILE A 17 -4.03 8.26 7.93
CA ILE A 17 -3.55 9.47 7.28
C ILE A 17 -4.21 9.72 5.93
N GLN A 18 -4.89 8.70 5.40
CA GLN A 18 -5.64 8.84 4.16
C GLN A 18 -6.82 7.88 4.21
N HIS A 19 -8.03 8.39 3.99
CA HIS A 19 -9.23 7.56 4.08
C HIS A 19 -9.37 6.63 2.90
N ARG A 20 -8.92 7.04 1.73
CA ARG A 20 -9.00 6.21 0.55
C ARG A 20 -7.81 6.50 -0.37
N TRP A 21 -7.09 5.44 -0.70
CA TRP A 21 -5.98 5.50 -1.65
C TRP A 21 -6.13 4.35 -2.61
N THR A 22 -6.00 4.63 -3.90
CA THR A 22 -6.08 3.60 -4.92
C THR A 22 -4.77 3.52 -5.66
N ALA A 23 -4.30 2.29 -5.88
CA ALA A 23 -3.07 2.05 -6.61
C ALA A 23 -3.07 0.63 -7.14
N THR A 24 -2.27 0.39 -8.16
CA THR A 24 -2.08 -0.93 -8.72
C THR A 24 -0.60 -1.27 -8.74
N THR A 25 -0.30 -2.56 -8.64
CA THR A 25 1.06 -3.06 -8.75
C THR A 25 1.03 -4.48 -9.30
N ILE A 26 2.16 -4.92 -9.82
CA ILE A 26 2.34 -6.29 -10.30
C ILE A 26 3.28 -6.99 -9.35
N ALA A 27 2.88 -8.16 -8.86
CA ALA A 27 3.69 -8.94 -7.94
C ALA A 27 3.33 -10.43 -8.05
N ALA A 28 4.22 -11.26 -7.54
CA ALA A 28 3.99 -12.70 -7.55
C ALA A 28 2.97 -13.12 -6.50
N THR A 29 2.89 -12.41 -5.38
CA THR A 29 1.98 -12.73 -4.28
C THR A 29 1.35 -11.46 -3.75
N GLU A 30 0.24 -11.63 -3.01
CA GLU A 30 -0.43 -10.52 -2.36
C GLU A 30 0.48 -9.82 -1.35
N ALA A 31 1.27 -10.57 -0.59
CA ALA A 31 2.18 -9.99 0.40
C ALA A 31 3.21 -9.08 -0.27
N LYS A 32 3.78 -9.52 -1.39
CA LYS A 32 4.73 -8.70 -2.14
C LYS A 32 4.06 -7.48 -2.75
N ALA A 33 2.84 -7.63 -3.23
CA ALA A 33 2.08 -6.50 -3.78
C ALA A 33 1.86 -5.44 -2.71
N ARG A 34 1.47 -5.86 -1.51
CA ARG A 34 1.27 -4.95 -0.39
C ARG A 34 2.55 -4.21 -0.02
N ASN A 35 3.68 -4.92 0.03
CA ASN A 35 4.97 -4.30 0.31
C ASN A 35 5.36 -3.29 -0.77
N ASN A 36 5.14 -3.63 -2.04
CA ASN A 36 5.43 -2.72 -3.15
C ASN A 36 4.62 -1.43 -3.05
N LEU A 37 3.34 -1.56 -2.73
CA LEU A 37 2.46 -0.39 -2.60
C LEU A 37 2.85 0.46 -1.40
N THR A 38 3.19 -0.18 -0.28
CA THR A 38 3.65 0.53 0.90
C THR A 38 4.89 1.35 0.61
N TYR A 39 5.86 0.74 -0.07
CA TYR A 39 7.09 1.41 -0.46
C TYR A 39 6.82 2.59 -1.38
N ARG A 40 5.95 2.39 -2.38
CA ARG A 40 5.59 3.44 -3.31
C ARG A 40 4.94 4.62 -2.59
N TYR A 41 4.04 4.34 -1.66
CA TYR A 41 3.36 5.38 -0.90
C TYR A 41 4.35 6.23 -0.11
N LYS A 42 5.30 5.58 0.56
CA LYS A 42 6.35 6.29 1.31
C LYS A 42 7.15 7.19 0.39
N LYS A 43 7.54 6.69 -0.75
CA LYS A 43 8.36 7.43 -1.70
C LYS A 43 7.61 8.63 -2.27
N GLU A 44 6.36 8.45 -2.65
CA GLU A 44 5.55 9.52 -3.24
C GLU A 44 5.24 10.63 -2.25
N ASN A 45 5.12 10.30 -0.98
CA ASN A 45 4.78 11.26 0.07
C ASN A 45 5.99 11.74 0.87
N GLY A 46 7.19 11.37 0.47
CA GLY A 46 8.40 11.83 1.13
C GLY A 46 8.63 11.25 2.52
N PHE A 47 8.01 10.14 2.84
CA PHE A 47 8.23 9.49 4.13
C PHE A 47 9.56 8.74 4.12
N THR A 48 10.22 8.74 5.28
CA THR A 48 11.45 7.97 5.45
C THR A 48 11.13 6.48 5.55
N PRO A 49 12.10 5.59 5.27
CA PRO A 49 11.86 4.14 5.41
C PRO A 49 11.49 3.72 6.83
N ASN A 50 11.83 4.52 7.83
CA ASN A 50 11.55 4.19 9.24
C ASN A 50 10.08 4.38 9.62
N ILE A 51 9.31 5.09 8.80
CA ILE A 51 7.90 5.31 9.07
C ILE A 51 7.14 4.05 8.66
N LYS A 52 6.36 3.51 9.58
CA LYS A 52 5.56 2.32 9.30
C LYS A 52 4.26 2.73 8.64
N ILE A 53 4.07 2.28 7.43
CA ILE A 53 2.82 2.48 6.68
C ILE A 53 2.12 1.14 6.59
N THR A 54 0.84 1.12 6.85
CA THR A 54 0.01 -0.08 6.80
C THR A 54 -1.16 0.14 5.84
N LEU A 55 -1.45 -0.87 5.05
CA LEU A 55 -2.59 -0.89 4.14
C LEU A 55 -3.56 -1.95 4.64
N PRO A 56 -4.49 -1.59 5.56
CA PRO A 56 -5.37 -2.60 6.19
C PRO A 56 -6.46 -3.12 5.27
N GLY A 57 -6.71 -2.46 4.15
CA GLY A 57 -7.72 -2.91 3.20
C GLY A 57 -7.28 -4.14 2.43
N LYS A 58 -8.18 -4.67 1.62
CA LYS A 58 -7.91 -5.85 0.81
C LYS A 58 -7.28 -5.48 -0.51
N LEU A 59 -6.34 -6.32 -0.96
CA LEU A 59 -5.85 -6.29 -2.32
C LEU A 59 -6.74 -7.15 -3.19
N ILE A 60 -7.10 -6.61 -4.35
CA ILE A 60 -7.98 -7.28 -5.30
C ILE A 60 -7.15 -7.63 -6.53
N PRO A 61 -7.16 -8.90 -6.97
CA PRO A 61 -6.54 -9.24 -8.25
C PRO A 61 -7.24 -8.49 -9.37
N ALA A 62 -6.46 -7.86 -10.19
CA ALA A 62 -6.99 -7.05 -11.27
C ALA A 62 -6.79 -7.72 -12.64
#